data_aa6308c318396f01b4700869b50bce4f
#
_entry.id   aa6308c318396f01b4700869b50bce4f
#
_cell.length_a   1.000
_cell.length_b   1.000
_cell.length_c   1.000
_cell.angle_alpha   90.00
_cell.angle_beta   90.00
_cell.angle_gamma   90.00
#
_symmetry.space_group_name_H-M   'P 1'
#
loop_
_entity.id
_entity.type
_entity.pdbx_description
1 polymer ?
#
loop_
_entity_poly.entity_id
_entity_poly.type
_entity_poly.pdbx_seq_one_letter_code
_entity_poly.pdbx_strand_id
1 'polypeptide(L)'
;MLRLALVLALLLPASASAKFVFFQTPTHNIGCAYSSSPASLRCDIRTGLKPPPSKPKGCQNDWTFGYSVNATGRAHRVCAGDTVFSPTARVIQYGRTWHGGAFTCKSSTSGLRCKNRSGHGFFISRAHSFRF
;
A
#
# COMPACT_ATOMS: atom_id res chain seq x y z
N MET A 1 26.56 -5.59 -57.93
CA MET A 1 26.38 -6.37 -56.75
C MET A 1 25.97 -5.43 -55.61
N LEU A 2 24.69 -5.39 -55.29
CA LEU A 2 24.13 -4.50 -54.26
C LEU A 2 24.17 -5.25 -52.90
N ARG A 3 25.00 -4.78 -51.96
CA ARG A 3 25.05 -5.34 -50.61
C ARG A 3 23.92 -4.71 -49.77
N LEU A 4 22.87 -5.48 -49.49
CA LEU A 4 21.83 -5.10 -48.57
C LEU A 4 22.39 -5.24 -47.12
N ALA A 5 22.66 -4.10 -46.47
CA ALA A 5 23.00 -4.09 -45.08
C ALA A 5 21.71 -4.24 -44.26
N LEU A 6 21.55 -5.39 -43.60
CA LEU A 6 20.45 -5.65 -42.68
C LEU A 6 20.73 -4.92 -41.36
N VAL A 7 20.07 -3.80 -41.14
CA VAL A 7 20.12 -3.09 -39.83
C VAL A 7 19.21 -3.82 -38.84
N LEU A 8 19.82 -4.58 -37.96
CA LEU A 8 19.12 -5.24 -36.85
C LEU A 8 18.81 -4.18 -35.78
N ALA A 9 17.59 -3.68 -35.76
CA ALA A 9 17.13 -2.78 -34.72
C ALA A 9 16.97 -3.56 -33.40
N LEU A 10 17.88 -3.35 -32.46
CA LEU A 10 17.77 -3.85 -31.07
C LEU A 10 16.66 -3.10 -30.37
N LEU A 11 15.50 -3.71 -30.27
CA LEU A 11 14.41 -3.25 -29.41
C LEU A 11 14.80 -3.52 -27.94
N LEU A 12 15.35 -2.51 -27.29
CA LEU A 12 15.56 -2.55 -25.83
C LEU A 12 14.19 -2.50 -25.14
N PRO A 13 13.90 -3.43 -24.22
CA PRO A 13 12.66 -3.35 -23.44
C PRO A 13 12.68 -2.08 -22.60
N ALA A 14 11.65 -1.24 -22.73
CA ALA A 14 11.46 -0.09 -21.86
C ALA A 14 11.16 -0.59 -20.43
N SER A 15 12.06 -0.31 -19.48
CA SER A 15 11.81 -0.57 -18.06
C SER A 15 10.73 0.39 -17.57
N ALA A 16 9.55 -0.14 -17.20
CA ALA A 16 8.52 0.66 -16.56
C ALA A 16 8.99 1.05 -15.14
N SER A 17 9.12 2.35 -14.87
CA SER A 17 9.42 2.85 -13.53
C SER A 17 8.28 2.56 -12.58
N ALA A 18 8.57 2.14 -11.32
CA ALA A 18 7.57 2.00 -10.28
C ALA A 18 6.94 3.36 -9.96
N LYS A 19 5.60 3.39 -9.85
CA LYS A 19 4.84 4.55 -9.42
C LYS A 19 4.57 4.44 -7.93
N PHE A 20 4.88 5.49 -7.18
CA PHE A 20 4.59 5.60 -5.76
C PHE A 20 3.56 6.70 -5.53
N VAL A 21 2.51 6.39 -4.76
CA VAL A 21 1.47 7.34 -4.40
C VAL A 21 1.24 7.27 -2.89
N PHE A 22 1.28 8.42 -2.23
CA PHE A 22 0.98 8.57 -0.82
C PHE A 22 -0.38 9.22 -0.64
N PHE A 23 -1.15 8.74 0.32
CA PHE A 23 -2.41 9.36 0.72
C PHE A 23 -2.64 9.19 2.22
N GLN A 24 -3.59 9.92 2.76
CA GLN A 24 -3.87 9.93 4.19
C GLN A 24 -5.33 10.20 4.47
N THR A 25 -5.78 9.85 5.67
CA THR A 25 -7.12 10.15 6.15
C THR A 25 -7.22 11.59 6.67
N PRO A 26 -8.44 12.16 6.81
CA PRO A 26 -8.62 13.55 7.24
C PRO A 26 -7.99 13.91 8.58
N THR A 27 -7.92 12.98 9.53
CA THR A 27 -7.27 13.19 10.84
C THR A 27 -5.75 13.12 10.77
N HIS A 28 -5.18 12.70 9.64
CA HIS A 28 -3.76 12.39 9.45
C HIS A 28 -3.26 11.24 10.35
N ASN A 29 -4.16 10.52 11.01
CA ASN A 29 -3.80 9.39 11.87
C ASN A 29 -3.40 8.15 11.06
N ILE A 30 -3.94 7.99 9.85
CA ILE A 30 -3.64 6.89 8.94
C ILE A 30 -3.00 7.45 7.67
N GLY A 31 -1.82 6.93 7.34
CA GLY A 31 -1.11 7.25 6.11
C GLY A 31 -0.81 5.98 5.32
N CYS A 32 -0.92 6.06 4.00
CA CYS A 32 -0.74 4.94 3.10
C CYS A 32 0.27 5.26 2.01
N ALA A 33 0.95 4.21 1.54
CA ALA A 33 1.81 4.23 0.37
C ALA A 33 1.46 3.09 -0.57
N TYR A 34 1.23 3.44 -1.83
CA TYR A 34 1.00 2.53 -2.93
C TYR A 34 2.23 2.46 -3.81
N SER A 35 2.63 1.24 -4.19
CA SER A 35 3.61 0.97 -5.23
C SER A 35 2.97 0.20 -6.38
N SER A 36 3.26 0.58 -7.62
CA SER A 36 2.75 -0.12 -8.79
C SER A 36 3.59 -1.34 -9.21
N SER A 37 4.88 -1.36 -8.84
CA SER A 37 5.80 -2.44 -9.22
C SER A 37 6.95 -2.58 -8.20
N PRO A 38 6.99 -3.67 -7.42
CA PRO A 38 5.92 -4.65 -7.26
C PRO A 38 4.67 -4.03 -6.67
N ALA A 39 3.49 -4.51 -7.11
CA ALA A 39 2.21 -3.98 -6.66
C ALA A 39 1.99 -4.27 -5.17
N SER A 40 1.93 -3.21 -4.38
CA SER A 40 1.73 -3.29 -2.93
C SER A 40 1.06 -2.05 -2.38
N LEU A 41 0.33 -2.23 -1.29
CA LEU A 41 -0.28 -1.15 -0.52
C LEU A 41 0.06 -1.35 0.95
N ARG A 42 0.60 -0.33 1.59
CA ARG A 42 0.88 -0.31 3.03
C ARG A 42 0.17 0.89 3.66
N CYS A 43 -0.49 0.65 4.78
CA CYS A 43 -1.07 1.70 5.59
C CYS A 43 -0.60 1.58 7.04
N ASP A 44 -0.14 2.69 7.58
CA ASP A 44 0.32 2.83 8.96
C ASP A 44 -0.65 3.72 9.74
N ILE A 45 -0.79 3.46 11.04
CA ILE A 45 -1.61 4.25 11.95
C ILE A 45 -0.79 4.75 13.14
N ARG A 46 -0.83 6.05 13.42
CA ARG A 46 -0.02 6.69 14.47
C ARG A 46 -0.35 6.19 15.86
N THR A 47 -1.62 5.91 16.11
CA THR A 47 -2.09 5.43 17.42
C THR A 47 -1.91 3.93 17.64
N GLY A 48 -1.36 3.22 16.64
CA GLY A 48 -1.14 1.77 16.69
C GLY A 48 -2.38 0.94 16.36
N LEU A 49 -2.13 -0.31 15.99
CA LEU A 49 -3.18 -1.30 15.72
C LEU A 49 -3.85 -1.73 17.03
N LYS A 50 -5.17 -1.95 16.98
CA LYS A 50 -5.97 -2.33 18.15
C LYS A 50 -6.81 -3.59 17.87
N PRO A 51 -6.69 -4.65 18.70
CA PRO A 51 -5.66 -4.84 19.72
C PRO A 51 -4.29 -4.93 19.10
N PRO A 52 -3.20 -4.70 19.84
CA PRO A 52 -1.86 -4.88 19.31
C PRO A 52 -1.68 -6.31 18.79
N PRO A 53 -1.24 -6.51 17.55
CA PRO A 53 -1.06 -7.86 17.00
C PRO A 53 0.12 -8.57 17.66
N SER A 54 0.10 -9.90 17.64
CA SER A 54 1.22 -10.70 18.06
C SER A 54 2.44 -10.48 17.16
N LYS A 55 3.64 -10.62 17.72
CA LYS A 55 4.88 -10.45 16.99
C LYS A 55 4.97 -11.44 15.82
N PRO A 56 5.17 -10.97 14.57
CA PRO A 56 5.45 -11.85 13.45
C PRO A 56 6.77 -12.58 13.66
N LYS A 57 6.85 -13.84 13.23
CA LYS A 57 8.06 -14.63 13.30
C LYS A 57 9.22 -13.90 12.61
N GLY A 58 10.35 -13.76 13.32
CA GLY A 58 11.55 -13.14 12.78
C GLY A 58 11.52 -11.62 12.71
N CYS A 59 10.46 -10.95 13.15
CA CYS A 59 10.39 -9.49 13.15
C CYS A 59 11.34 -8.92 14.21
N GLN A 60 12.29 -8.09 13.78
CA GLN A 60 13.24 -7.38 14.64
C GLN A 60 12.98 -5.87 14.72
N ASN A 61 11.90 -5.40 14.11
CA ASN A 61 11.45 -4.00 14.12
C ASN A 61 10.08 -3.89 14.78
N ASP A 62 9.39 -2.78 14.57
CA ASP A 62 8.02 -2.59 15.07
C ASP A 62 7.02 -3.30 14.15
N TRP A 63 6.04 -3.98 14.76
CA TRP A 63 4.95 -4.69 14.07
C TRP A 63 3.55 -4.21 14.48
N THR A 64 3.46 -3.15 15.27
CA THR A 64 2.22 -2.76 15.95
C THR A 64 1.45 -1.64 15.27
N PHE A 65 1.90 -1.16 14.11
CA PHE A 65 1.40 0.11 13.57
C PHE A 65 0.88 0.06 12.13
N GLY A 66 0.90 -1.08 11.44
CA GLY A 66 0.44 -1.10 10.06
C GLY A 66 0.19 -2.48 9.46
N TYR A 67 -0.54 -2.46 8.33
CA TYR A 67 -0.76 -3.60 7.47
C TYR A 67 -0.27 -3.33 6.06
N SER A 68 0.16 -4.38 5.39
CA SER A 68 0.52 -4.38 3.97
C SER A 68 -0.19 -5.49 3.24
N VAL A 69 -0.53 -5.26 1.97
CA VAL A 69 -1.17 -6.24 1.10
C VAL A 69 -0.61 -6.14 -0.31
N ASN A 70 -0.40 -7.29 -0.95
CA ASN A 70 0.01 -7.39 -2.35
C ASN A 70 -1.22 -7.39 -3.27
N ALA A 71 -1.01 -7.43 -4.59
CA ALA A 71 -2.09 -7.43 -5.58
C ALA A 71 -3.10 -8.57 -5.37
N THR A 72 -2.63 -9.71 -4.88
CA THR A 72 -3.43 -10.89 -4.52
C THR A 72 -2.94 -11.46 -3.19
N GLY A 73 -3.77 -12.30 -2.56
CA GLY A 73 -3.44 -12.94 -1.30
C GLY A 73 -3.73 -12.06 -0.09
N ARG A 74 -3.47 -12.61 1.07
CA ARG A 74 -3.85 -12.02 2.36
C ARG A 74 -2.92 -10.86 2.75
N ALA A 75 -3.46 -9.94 3.53
CA ALA A 75 -2.67 -8.88 4.15
C ALA A 75 -1.76 -9.43 5.26
N HIS A 76 -0.66 -8.72 5.50
CA HIS A 76 0.29 -9.04 6.57
C HIS A 76 0.49 -7.83 7.47
N ARG A 77 0.95 -8.09 8.70
CA ARG A 77 1.46 -7.05 9.59
C ARG A 77 2.74 -6.48 8.99
N VAL A 78 2.88 -5.16 9.02
CA VAL A 78 4.14 -4.51 8.69
C VAL A 78 5.15 -4.80 9.77
N CYS A 79 6.37 -5.17 9.39
CA CYS A 79 7.52 -5.23 10.28
C CYS A 79 8.57 -4.24 9.75
N ALA A 80 8.65 -3.06 10.32
CA ALA A 80 9.51 -2.00 9.80
C ALA A 80 9.96 -1.02 10.88
N GLY A 81 11.12 -0.41 10.65
CA GLY A 81 11.65 0.68 11.47
C GLY A 81 11.28 2.07 10.95
N ASP A 82 10.64 2.16 9.77
CA ASP A 82 10.16 3.39 9.15
C ASP A 82 8.64 3.46 9.11
N THR A 83 8.11 4.60 8.67
CA THR A 83 6.69 4.81 8.44
C THR A 83 6.45 5.36 7.04
N VAL A 84 5.19 5.28 6.57
CA VAL A 84 4.77 5.82 5.27
C VAL A 84 4.00 7.15 5.40
N PHE A 85 4.09 7.82 6.53
CA PHE A 85 3.45 9.12 6.69
C PHE A 85 4.16 10.17 5.84
N SER A 86 3.37 10.95 5.12
CA SER A 86 3.83 12.08 4.33
C SER A 86 2.94 13.30 4.64
N PRO A 87 3.51 14.42 5.15
CA PRO A 87 2.72 15.60 5.52
C PRO A 87 1.96 16.21 4.34
N THR A 88 2.49 16.05 3.12
CA THR A 88 1.90 16.58 1.88
C THR A 88 1.07 15.56 1.12
N ALA A 89 0.84 14.37 1.67
CA ALA A 89 0.03 13.34 1.03
C ALA A 89 -1.40 13.82 0.83
N ARG A 90 -1.98 13.41 -0.31
CA ARG A 90 -3.38 13.70 -0.61
C ARG A 90 -4.29 13.15 0.50
N VAL A 91 -5.21 13.99 0.97
CA VAL A 91 -6.24 13.59 1.93
C VAL A 91 -7.42 12.95 1.19
N ILE A 92 -7.79 11.73 1.59
CA ILE A 92 -8.99 11.06 1.10
C ILE A 92 -10.13 11.39 2.07
N GLN A 93 -11.01 12.28 1.64
CA GLN A 93 -12.13 12.74 2.47
C GLN A 93 -13.07 11.59 2.86
N TYR A 94 -13.73 11.72 3.99
CA TYR A 94 -14.73 10.73 4.44
C TYR A 94 -15.81 10.53 3.37
N GLY A 95 -16.16 9.26 3.14
CA GLY A 95 -17.10 8.86 2.11
C GLY A 95 -16.48 8.67 0.72
N ARG A 96 -15.21 9.03 0.54
CA ARG A 96 -14.51 8.87 -0.73
C ARG A 96 -13.74 7.56 -0.78
N THR A 97 -13.53 7.07 -1.99
CA THR A 97 -12.74 5.87 -2.28
C THR A 97 -11.51 6.26 -3.08
N TRP A 98 -10.35 5.81 -2.63
CA TRP A 98 -9.11 5.86 -3.38
C TRP A 98 -8.95 4.59 -4.21
N HIS A 99 -8.50 4.73 -5.46
CA HIS A 99 -8.21 3.63 -6.36
C HIS A 99 -6.77 3.71 -6.86
N GLY A 100 -6.07 2.59 -6.87
CA GLY A 100 -4.72 2.48 -7.44
C GLY A 100 -4.40 1.03 -7.79
N GLY A 101 -4.19 0.74 -9.09
CA GLY A 101 -3.90 -0.61 -9.57
C GLY A 101 -4.91 -1.64 -9.07
N ALA A 102 -4.41 -2.65 -8.36
CA ALA A 102 -5.23 -3.74 -7.81
C ALA A 102 -5.97 -3.37 -6.52
N PHE A 103 -5.83 -2.13 -6.01
CA PHE A 103 -6.26 -1.75 -4.67
C PHE A 103 -7.37 -0.72 -4.68
N THR A 104 -8.26 -0.82 -3.68
CA THR A 104 -9.26 0.20 -3.34
C THR A 104 -9.27 0.43 -1.84
N CYS A 105 -9.35 1.70 -1.43
CA CYS A 105 -9.47 2.10 -0.02
C CYS A 105 -10.64 3.04 0.16
N LYS A 106 -11.56 2.69 1.05
CA LYS A 106 -12.69 3.57 1.41
C LYS A 106 -12.40 4.27 2.73
N SER A 107 -12.43 5.58 2.70
CA SER A 107 -12.31 6.44 3.89
C SER A 107 -13.68 6.69 4.50
N SER A 108 -13.79 6.50 5.81
CA SER A 108 -15.01 6.81 6.57
C SER A 108 -14.65 7.32 7.96
N THR A 109 -15.63 7.88 8.68
CA THR A 109 -15.42 8.30 10.07
C THR A 109 -15.13 7.14 11.01
N SER A 110 -15.50 5.90 10.63
CA SER A 110 -15.21 4.69 11.40
C SER A 110 -13.83 4.11 11.14
N GLY A 111 -13.15 4.50 10.07
CA GLY A 111 -11.82 4.01 9.72
C GLY A 111 -11.56 3.92 8.23
N LEU A 112 -10.45 3.29 7.88
CA LEU A 112 -10.01 3.06 6.50
C LEU A 112 -10.09 1.57 6.18
N ARG A 113 -10.84 1.22 5.13
CA ARG A 113 -10.96 -0.16 4.65
C ARG A 113 -10.30 -0.27 3.28
N CYS A 114 -9.26 -1.08 3.19
CA CYS A 114 -8.51 -1.32 1.95
C CYS A 114 -8.59 -2.79 1.56
N LYS A 115 -8.74 -3.05 0.27
CA LYS A 115 -8.72 -4.42 -0.28
C LYS A 115 -7.98 -4.48 -1.61
N ASN A 116 -7.49 -5.68 -1.92
CA ASN A 116 -6.86 -6.01 -3.18
C ASN A 116 -7.85 -6.68 -4.16
N ARG A 117 -7.32 -7.11 -5.31
CA ARG A 117 -8.08 -7.81 -6.36
C ARG A 117 -8.73 -9.11 -5.90
N SER A 118 -8.12 -9.82 -4.93
CA SER A 118 -8.66 -11.08 -4.38
C SER A 118 -9.72 -10.87 -3.30
N GLY A 119 -10.04 -9.62 -2.93
CA GLY A 119 -10.95 -9.30 -1.83
C GLY A 119 -10.32 -9.41 -0.45
N HIS A 120 -9.01 -9.63 -0.35
CA HIS A 120 -8.25 -9.57 0.89
C HIS A 120 -7.80 -8.15 1.19
N GLY A 121 -7.64 -7.84 2.46
CA GLY A 121 -7.18 -6.53 2.85
C GLY A 121 -7.21 -6.34 4.35
N PHE A 122 -7.47 -5.10 4.75
CA PHE A 122 -7.45 -4.72 6.16
C PHE A 122 -8.41 -3.55 6.43
N PHE A 123 -8.83 -3.48 7.67
CA PHE A 123 -9.51 -2.33 8.24
C PHE A 123 -8.65 -1.74 9.35
N ILE A 124 -8.46 -0.43 9.34
CA ILE A 124 -7.67 0.27 10.35
C ILE A 124 -8.49 1.43 10.91
N SER A 125 -8.59 1.49 12.23
CA SER A 125 -9.17 2.63 12.94
C SER A 125 -8.47 2.80 14.31
N ARG A 126 -8.73 3.93 14.94
CA ARG A 126 -8.26 4.17 16.30
C ARG A 126 -8.85 3.15 17.28
N ALA A 127 -10.10 2.72 17.07
CA ALA A 127 -10.81 1.81 17.97
C ALA A 127 -10.39 0.35 17.78
N HIS A 128 -10.23 -0.10 16.53
CA HIS A 128 -9.85 -1.49 16.24
C HIS A 128 -9.31 -1.64 14.82
N SER A 129 -8.58 -2.72 14.60
CA SER A 129 -7.94 -3.04 13.33
C SER A 129 -7.97 -4.54 13.10
N PHE A 130 -8.19 -4.97 11.86
CA PHE A 130 -8.19 -6.38 11.51
C PHE A 130 -7.88 -6.60 10.03
N ARG A 131 -7.49 -7.82 9.71
CA ARG A 131 -7.29 -8.31 8.34
C ARG A 131 -8.47 -9.19 7.93
N PHE A 132 -8.74 -9.24 6.67
CA PHE A 132 -9.80 -10.08 6.09
C PHE A 132 -9.40 -10.63 4.71
#